data_e9a1fea7194d476d3f9f7b1416be2997
#
_entry.id   e9a1fea7194d476d3f9f7b1416be2997
#
_cell.length_a   1.000
_cell.length_b   1.000
_cell.length_c   1.000
_cell.angle_alpha   90.00
_cell.angle_beta   90.00
_cell.angle_gamma   90.00
#
_symmetry.space_group_name_H-M   'P 1'
#
loop_
_entity.id
_entity.type
_entity.pdbx_description
1 polymer ?
#
loop_
_entity_poly.entity_id
_entity_poly.type
_entity_poly.pdbx_seq_one_letter_code
_entity_poly.pdbx_strand_id
1 'polypeptide(L)' 'MKVYNLSEIMKSAHTMRKFRPEKYPTFSEALKKAWKVAKFNKEIADRRA' A
#
# COMPACT_ATOMS: atom_id res chain seq x y z
N MET A 1 -8.26 13.18 12.14
CA MET A 1 -7.07 12.36 11.91
C MET A 1 -7.22 11.52 10.66
N LYS A 2 -6.19 11.46 9.87
CA LYS A 2 -6.24 10.68 8.63
C LYS A 2 -6.11 9.19 8.92
N VAL A 3 -7.02 8.41 8.36
CA VAL A 3 -6.99 6.96 8.51
C VAL A 3 -5.91 6.35 7.63
N TYR A 4 -5.81 6.84 6.40
CA TYR A 4 -4.80 6.39 5.45
C TYR A 4 -4.03 7.57 4.89
N ASN A 5 -2.74 7.39 4.71
CA ASN A 5 -1.90 8.40 4.08
C ASN A 5 -1.76 8.06 2.60
N LEU A 6 -2.48 8.78 1.76
CA LEU A 6 -2.48 8.54 0.32
C LEU A 6 -1.08 8.69 -0.29
N SER A 7 -0.32 9.66 0.20
CA SER A 7 1.05 9.84 -0.28
C SER A 7 1.91 8.60 -0.02
N GLU A 8 1.79 8.03 1.18
CA GLU A 8 2.55 6.83 1.51
C GLU A 8 2.10 5.64 0.66
N ILE A 9 0.80 5.51 0.44
CA ILE A 9 0.26 4.43 -0.38
C ILE A 9 0.77 4.56 -1.81
N MET A 10 0.76 5.77 -2.35
CA MET A 10 1.26 6.01 -3.70
C MET A 10 2.75 5.71 -3.82
N LYS A 11 3.52 6.14 -2.85
CA LYS A 11 4.95 5.86 -2.82
C LYS A 11 5.21 4.37 -2.75
N SER A 12 4.45 3.66 -1.92
CA SER A 12 4.58 2.21 -1.80
C SER A 12 4.28 1.53 -3.13
N ALA A 13 3.23 1.98 -3.82
CA ALA A 13 2.88 1.40 -5.11
C ALA A 13 3.99 1.61 -6.14
N HIS A 14 4.54 2.82 -6.18
CA HIS A 14 5.64 3.11 -7.09
C HIS A 14 6.87 2.26 -6.78
N THR A 15 7.19 2.13 -5.50
CA THR A 15 8.33 1.33 -5.07
C THR A 15 8.14 -0.14 -5.44
N MET A 16 6.97 -0.69 -5.17
CA MET A 16 6.68 -2.07 -5.51
C MET A 16 6.82 -2.33 -7.00
N ARG A 17 6.29 -1.42 -7.81
CA ARG A 17 6.37 -1.56 -9.25
C ARG A 17 7.81 -1.45 -9.76
N LYS A 18 8.62 -0.61 -9.11
CA LYS A 18 10.00 -0.44 -9.47
C LYS A 18 10.84 -1.68 -9.17
N PHE A 19 10.62 -2.27 -8.01
CA PHE A 19 11.41 -3.44 -7.59
C PHE A 19 10.85 -4.77 -8.10
N ARG A 20 9.55 -4.83 -8.34
CA ARG A 20 8.90 -6.05 -8.79
C ARG A 20 8.00 -5.80 -10.00
N PRO A 21 8.56 -5.36 -11.12
CA PRO A 21 7.75 -5.07 -12.30
C PRO A 21 7.05 -6.32 -12.86
N GLU A 22 7.62 -7.49 -12.58
CA GLU A 22 7.02 -8.75 -13.03
C GLU A 22 5.72 -9.07 -12.30
N LYS A 23 5.71 -8.81 -10.99
CA LYS A 23 4.52 -9.04 -10.17
C LYS A 23 3.49 -7.96 -10.36
N TYR A 24 3.93 -6.75 -10.65
CA TYR A 24 3.04 -5.60 -10.77
C TYR A 24 3.21 -4.97 -12.15
N PRO A 25 2.66 -5.64 -13.19
CA PRO A 25 2.81 -5.15 -14.56
C PRO A 25 2.14 -3.81 -14.79
N THR A 26 1.14 -3.47 -13.99
CA THR A 26 0.48 -2.18 -14.08
C THR A 26 0.50 -1.49 -12.73
N PHE A 27 0.41 -0.15 -12.76
CA PHE A 27 0.36 0.63 -11.53
C PHE A 27 -0.88 0.27 -10.70
N SER A 28 -1.98 -0.05 -11.36
CA SER A 28 -3.22 -0.45 -10.68
C SER A 28 -2.99 -1.64 -9.77
N GLU A 29 -2.26 -2.63 -10.26
CA GLU A 29 -1.99 -3.82 -9.46
C GLU A 29 -1.16 -3.48 -8.22
N ALA A 30 -0.12 -2.65 -8.41
CA ALA A 30 0.72 -2.22 -7.30
C ALA A 30 -0.11 -1.41 -6.30
N LEU A 31 -0.98 -0.55 -6.80
CA LEU A 31 -1.81 0.29 -5.95
C LEU A 31 -2.77 -0.54 -5.11
N LYS A 32 -3.39 -1.56 -5.71
CA LYS A 32 -4.27 -2.47 -4.99
C LYS A 32 -3.53 -3.14 -3.84
N LYS A 33 -2.32 -3.60 -4.11
CA LYS A 33 -1.51 -4.24 -3.08
C LYS A 33 -1.16 -3.26 -1.97
N ALA A 34 -0.79 -2.04 -2.35
CA ALA A 34 -0.45 -1.01 -1.36
C ALA A 34 -1.63 -0.70 -0.45
N TRP A 35 -2.83 -0.59 -1.02
CA TRP A 35 -4.04 -0.38 -0.23
C TRP A 35 -4.30 -1.53 0.72
N LYS A 36 -4.15 -2.75 0.25
CA LYS A 36 -4.34 -3.93 1.06
C LYS A 36 -3.40 -3.95 2.26
N VAL A 37 -2.15 -3.62 2.03
CA VAL A 37 -1.16 -3.57 3.11
C VAL A 37 -1.49 -2.45 4.09
N ALA A 38 -1.93 -1.30 3.59
CA ALA A 38 -2.29 -0.18 4.44
C ALA A 38 -3.46 -0.54 5.36
N LYS A 39 -4.47 -1.22 4.82
CA LYS A 39 -5.61 -1.67 5.62
C LYS A 39 -5.19 -2.65 6.69
N PHE A 40 -4.32 -3.57 6.32
CA PHE A 40 -3.83 -4.58 7.25
C PHE A 40 -3.09 -3.93 8.41
N ASN A 41 -2.21 -2.98 8.10
CA ASN A 41 -1.46 -2.28 9.12
C ASN A 41 -2.37 -1.48 10.05
N LYS A 42 -3.43 -0.88 9.50
CA LYS A 42 -4.39 -0.14 10.30
C LYS A 42 -5.10 -1.05 11.29
N GLU A 43 -5.50 -2.24 10.84
CA GLU A 43 -6.15 -3.21 11.71
C GLU A 43 -5.26 -3.61 12.87
N ILE A 44 -3.99 -3.84 12.59
CA ILE A 44 -3.03 -4.21 13.64
C ILE A 44 -2.90 -3.08 14.65
N ALA A 45 -2.80 -1.85 14.16
CA ALA A 45 -2.67 -0.69 15.03
C ALA A 45 -3.91 -0.53 15.92
N ASP A 46 -5.09 -0.74 15.36
CA ASP A 46 -6.33 -0.66 16.11
C ASP A 46 -6.39 -1.70 17.21
N ARG A 47 -5.93 -2.90 16.91
CA ARG A 47 -5.92 -3.97 17.91
C ARG A 47 -4.99 -3.69 19.07
N ARG A 48 -3.87 -3.04 18.76
CA ARG A 48 -2.90 -2.69 19.80
C ARG A 48 -3.38 -1.55 20.68
N ALA A 49 -4.16 -0.66 20.10
CA ALA A 49 -4.71 0.45 20.84
C ALA A 49 -5.80 -0.03 21.78
#